data_e07b4059b38548c87984b66177562598
#
_entry.id   e07b4059b38548c87984b66177562598
#
_cell.length_a   1.000
_cell.length_b   1.000
_cell.length_c   1.000
_cell.angle_alpha   90.00
_cell.angle_beta   90.00
_cell.angle_gamma   90.00
#
_symmetry.space_group_name_H-M   'P 1'
#
loop_
_entity.id
_entity.type
_entity.pdbx_description
1 polymer ?
#
loop_
_entity_poly.entity_id
_entity_poly.type
_entity_poly.pdbx_seq_one_letter_code
_entity_poly.pdbx_strand_id
1 'polypeptide(L)'
;MLKIVVCVSGGGTNLQAIIDGIADNTITNTEIIGVISNNYGVYSLERAAKAGVPGIVLSPKDYDTRSDFETAFLDKMKELNPDLVVLAGFLVKIPEAMVEAFPGRIINIHPSLIPSFCGVGYYGLKVHEGVLARGVKVTGATVHFVDGGMDTGPIIFQKAVDVKQNDTAKVLQQRVMEEAEWLILPKAIDAIANGRISVADGKVILTE
;
A
#
# COMPACT_ATOMS: atom_id res chain seq x y z
N MET A 1 -8.11 18.95 -3.77
CA MET A 1 -7.81 18.01 -2.67
C MET A 1 -7.83 16.61 -3.25
N LEU A 2 -6.77 15.83 -3.09
CA LEU A 2 -6.62 14.47 -3.61
C LEU A 2 -7.54 13.53 -2.82
N LYS A 3 -8.48 12.88 -3.48
CA LYS A 3 -9.38 11.88 -2.88
C LYS A 3 -8.75 10.50 -2.96
N ILE A 4 -8.46 9.89 -1.80
CA ILE A 4 -7.86 8.57 -1.79
C ILE A 4 -8.79 7.51 -1.22
N VAL A 5 -8.70 6.29 -1.76
CA VAL A 5 -9.24 5.06 -1.17
C VAL A 5 -8.08 4.21 -0.71
N VAL A 6 -8.13 3.74 0.53
CA VAL A 6 -7.08 2.90 1.11
C VAL A 6 -7.58 1.46 1.22
N CYS A 7 -6.85 0.53 0.57
CA CYS A 7 -7.15 -0.90 0.60
C CYS A 7 -6.28 -1.60 1.64
N VAL A 8 -6.88 -2.44 2.49
CA VAL A 8 -6.26 -3.08 3.65
C VAL A 8 -6.70 -4.54 3.79
N SER A 9 -5.92 -5.36 4.50
CA SER A 9 -6.28 -6.77 4.77
C SER A 9 -6.25 -7.15 6.26
N GLY A 10 -5.73 -6.30 7.14
CA GLY A 10 -5.47 -6.69 8.53
C GLY A 10 -5.44 -5.52 9.52
N GLY A 11 -4.36 -5.42 10.30
CA GLY A 11 -4.23 -4.44 11.41
C GLY A 11 -4.27 -2.98 11.02
N GLY A 12 -3.88 -2.63 9.77
CA GLY A 12 -3.98 -1.27 9.23
C GLY A 12 -2.98 -0.28 9.82
N THR A 13 -1.76 -0.69 10.13
CA THR A 13 -0.73 0.20 10.66
C THR A 13 -0.31 1.28 9.66
N ASN A 14 -0.22 0.93 8.38
CA ASN A 14 0.01 1.88 7.30
C ASN A 14 -1.19 2.82 7.09
N LEU A 15 -2.44 2.33 7.24
CA LEU A 15 -3.62 3.18 7.25
C LEU A 15 -3.55 4.19 8.40
N GLN A 16 -3.12 3.76 9.60
CA GLN A 16 -2.96 4.68 10.73
C GLN A 16 -1.92 5.76 10.42
N ALA A 17 -0.78 5.40 9.84
CA ALA A 17 0.24 6.38 9.45
C ALA A 17 -0.30 7.43 8.45
N ILE A 18 -1.20 7.03 7.54
CA ILE A 18 -1.88 7.97 6.63
C ILE A 18 -2.85 8.87 7.39
N ILE A 19 -3.68 8.31 8.28
CA ILE A 19 -4.63 9.08 9.11
C ILE A 19 -3.89 10.11 9.96
N ASP A 20 -2.83 9.68 10.66
CA ASP A 20 -2.03 10.55 11.51
C ASP A 20 -1.34 11.65 10.69
N GLY A 21 -0.79 11.29 9.52
CA GLY A 21 -0.12 12.22 8.61
C GLY A 21 -1.06 13.29 8.04
N ILE A 22 -2.34 12.99 7.83
CA ILE A 22 -3.35 13.99 7.44
C ILE A 22 -3.67 14.88 8.64
N ALA A 23 -3.79 14.32 9.83
CA ALA A 23 -4.14 15.06 11.05
C ALA A 23 -3.03 16.03 11.48
N ASP A 24 -1.77 15.68 11.31
CA ASP A 24 -0.61 16.50 11.68
C ASP A 24 -0.05 17.35 10.52
N ASN A 25 -0.70 17.34 9.35
CA ASN A 25 -0.28 18.02 8.12
C ASN A 25 1.04 17.53 7.50
N THR A 26 1.52 16.34 7.83
CA THR A 26 2.59 15.67 7.08
C THR A 26 2.10 15.26 5.68
N ILE A 27 0.81 14.96 5.56
CA ILE A 27 0.11 14.78 4.28
C ILE A 27 -0.85 15.96 4.10
N THR A 28 -0.62 16.75 3.08
CA THR A 28 -1.44 17.91 2.74
C THR A 28 -2.34 17.64 1.53
N ASN A 29 -3.33 18.49 1.29
CA ASN A 29 -4.22 18.42 0.12
C ASN A 29 -4.85 17.04 -0.14
N THR A 30 -5.08 16.23 0.92
CA THR A 30 -5.53 14.84 0.80
C THR A 30 -6.74 14.57 1.69
N GLU A 31 -7.66 13.76 1.22
CA GLU A 31 -8.85 13.28 1.94
C GLU A 31 -9.01 11.77 1.73
N ILE A 32 -9.19 10.99 2.80
CA ILE A 32 -9.56 9.58 2.71
C ILE A 32 -11.08 9.50 2.54
N ILE A 33 -11.56 9.11 1.36
CA ILE A 33 -12.99 8.99 1.06
C ILE A 33 -13.55 7.60 1.38
N GLY A 34 -12.70 6.60 1.63
CA GLY A 34 -13.09 5.26 2.02
C GLY A 34 -11.91 4.34 2.29
N VAL A 35 -12.17 3.34 3.13
CA VAL A 35 -11.26 2.23 3.42
C VAL A 35 -11.93 0.93 2.99
N ILE A 36 -11.30 0.19 2.08
CA ILE A 36 -11.78 -1.12 1.62
C ILE A 36 -10.95 -2.23 2.26
N SER A 37 -11.63 -3.17 2.92
CA SER A 37 -11.02 -4.39 3.42
C SER A 37 -11.55 -5.63 2.70
N ASN A 38 -10.65 -6.56 2.36
CA ASN A 38 -11.03 -7.87 1.85
C ASN A 38 -11.38 -8.89 2.95
N ASN A 39 -11.32 -8.49 4.22
CA ASN A 39 -11.63 -9.31 5.37
C ASN A 39 -12.60 -8.60 6.32
N TYR A 40 -13.50 -9.38 6.92
CA TYR A 40 -14.38 -8.93 8.00
C TYR A 40 -13.62 -8.79 9.33
N GLY A 41 -14.10 -7.89 10.19
CA GLY A 41 -13.68 -7.80 11.59
C GLY A 41 -12.21 -7.45 11.81
N VAL A 42 -11.55 -6.85 10.82
CA VAL A 42 -10.15 -6.44 10.93
C VAL A 42 -10.01 -5.09 11.62
N TYR A 43 -8.95 -4.91 12.38
CA TYR A 43 -8.72 -3.69 13.18
C TYR A 43 -8.58 -2.42 12.34
N SER A 44 -8.17 -2.54 11.08
CA SER A 44 -8.13 -1.41 10.14
C SER A 44 -9.49 -0.74 9.92
N LEU A 45 -10.61 -1.50 9.97
CA LEU A 45 -11.95 -0.92 9.87
C LEU A 45 -12.34 -0.14 11.14
N GLU A 46 -11.86 -0.58 12.32
CA GLU A 46 -12.02 0.18 13.56
C GLU A 46 -11.22 1.50 13.52
N ARG A 47 -10.02 1.48 12.96
CA ARG A 47 -9.21 2.70 12.73
C ARG A 47 -9.94 3.69 11.82
N ALA A 48 -10.49 3.21 10.71
CA ALA A 48 -11.29 4.01 9.79
C ALA A 48 -12.49 4.65 10.51
N ALA A 49 -13.26 3.85 11.25
CA ALA A 49 -14.41 4.33 12.00
C ALA A 49 -14.05 5.41 13.05
N LYS A 50 -12.93 5.22 13.79
CA LYS A 50 -12.43 6.21 14.77
C LYS A 50 -12.00 7.52 14.10
N ALA A 51 -11.55 7.46 12.85
CA ALA A 51 -11.19 8.63 12.06
C ALA A 51 -12.37 9.24 11.29
N GLY A 52 -13.59 8.70 11.45
CA GLY A 52 -14.78 9.16 10.72
C GLY A 52 -14.79 8.80 9.24
N VAL A 53 -13.95 7.85 8.82
CA VAL A 53 -13.83 7.41 7.42
C VAL A 53 -14.72 6.19 7.18
N PRO A 54 -15.51 6.15 6.09
CA PRO A 54 -16.33 4.99 5.74
C PRO A 54 -15.48 3.72 5.52
N GLY A 55 -15.80 2.66 6.26
CA GLY A 55 -15.21 1.33 6.07
C GLY A 55 -16.12 0.43 5.24
N ILE A 56 -15.58 -0.20 4.23
CA ILE A 56 -16.30 -1.07 3.27
C ILE A 56 -15.63 -2.45 3.30
N VAL A 57 -16.42 -3.51 3.42
CA VAL A 57 -15.90 -4.88 3.26
C VAL A 57 -16.26 -5.38 1.87
N LEU A 58 -15.25 -5.83 1.13
CA LEU A 58 -15.37 -6.55 -0.13
C LEU A 58 -14.53 -7.82 -0.03
N SER A 59 -15.15 -8.89 0.43
CA SER A 59 -14.43 -10.15 0.65
C SER A 59 -14.57 -11.07 -0.56
N PRO A 60 -13.45 -11.64 -1.08
CA PRO A 60 -13.54 -12.66 -2.12
C PRO A 60 -14.41 -13.87 -1.75
N LYS A 61 -14.65 -14.08 -0.44
CA LYS A 61 -15.48 -15.18 0.07
C LYS A 61 -16.98 -14.97 -0.12
N ASP A 62 -17.40 -13.77 -0.47
CA ASP A 62 -18.81 -13.41 -0.66
C ASP A 62 -19.27 -13.62 -2.11
N TYR A 63 -18.38 -14.09 -2.98
CA TYR A 63 -18.60 -14.24 -4.42
C TYR A 63 -18.35 -15.69 -4.85
N ASP A 64 -19.15 -16.17 -5.77
CA ASP A 64 -19.05 -17.56 -6.27
C ASP A 64 -17.76 -17.76 -7.07
N THR A 65 -17.34 -16.75 -7.82
CA THR A 65 -16.12 -16.81 -8.61
C THR A 65 -15.20 -15.63 -8.33
N ARG A 66 -13.92 -15.80 -8.67
CA ARG A 66 -12.96 -14.71 -8.61
C ARG A 66 -13.33 -13.55 -9.54
N SER A 67 -13.88 -13.85 -10.72
CA SER A 67 -14.32 -12.85 -11.68
C SER A 67 -15.45 -11.97 -11.12
N ASP A 68 -16.40 -12.55 -10.38
CA ASP A 68 -17.50 -11.80 -9.76
C ASP A 68 -16.96 -10.84 -8.70
N PHE A 69 -16.03 -11.31 -7.86
CA PHE A 69 -15.32 -10.44 -6.90
C PHE A 69 -14.57 -9.31 -7.60
N GLU A 70 -13.81 -9.61 -8.66
CA GLU A 70 -13.03 -8.62 -9.39
C GLU A 70 -13.92 -7.56 -10.04
N THR A 71 -15.08 -7.97 -10.58
CA THR A 71 -16.09 -7.06 -11.12
C THR A 71 -16.66 -6.17 -10.03
N ALA A 72 -17.10 -6.74 -8.90
CA ALA A 72 -17.67 -5.98 -7.79
C ALA A 72 -16.63 -5.01 -7.17
N PHE A 73 -15.36 -5.41 -7.11
CA PHE A 73 -14.27 -4.56 -6.61
C PHE A 73 -14.04 -3.36 -7.54
N LEU A 74 -14.00 -3.59 -8.86
CA LEU A 74 -13.87 -2.53 -9.87
C LEU A 74 -15.07 -1.58 -9.84
N ASP A 75 -16.29 -2.11 -9.79
CA ASP A 75 -17.52 -1.30 -9.76
C ASP A 75 -17.58 -0.43 -8.49
N LYS A 76 -17.23 -0.99 -7.33
CA LYS A 76 -17.14 -0.21 -6.09
C LYS A 76 -16.08 0.89 -6.18
N MET A 77 -14.93 0.60 -6.78
CA MET A 77 -13.89 1.60 -6.96
C MET A 77 -14.32 2.72 -7.93
N LYS A 78 -15.04 2.38 -9.00
CA LYS A 78 -15.64 3.37 -9.91
C LYS A 78 -16.72 4.21 -9.23
N GLU A 79 -17.56 3.60 -8.38
CA GLU A 79 -18.58 4.31 -7.58
C GLU A 79 -17.94 5.35 -6.65
N LEU A 80 -16.86 4.97 -5.95
CA LEU A 80 -16.13 5.87 -5.06
C LEU A 80 -15.35 6.95 -5.83
N ASN A 81 -14.94 6.65 -7.07
CA ASN A 81 -14.19 7.52 -7.97
C ASN A 81 -13.01 8.26 -7.30
N PRO A 82 -12.03 7.52 -6.72
CA PRO A 82 -10.87 8.14 -6.11
C PRO A 82 -9.91 8.72 -7.17
N ASP A 83 -9.16 9.73 -6.77
CA ASP A 83 -8.02 10.23 -7.55
C ASP A 83 -6.82 9.28 -7.43
N LEU A 84 -6.66 8.62 -6.26
CA LEU A 84 -5.58 7.67 -5.98
C LEU A 84 -6.09 6.49 -5.15
N VAL A 85 -5.69 5.29 -5.52
CA VAL A 85 -5.88 4.06 -4.74
C VAL A 85 -4.57 3.70 -4.05
N VAL A 86 -4.63 3.50 -2.74
CA VAL A 86 -3.46 3.16 -1.91
C VAL A 86 -3.59 1.74 -1.38
N LEU A 87 -2.69 0.84 -1.77
CA LEU A 87 -2.62 -0.51 -1.24
C LEU A 87 -1.71 -0.49 0.00
N ALA A 88 -2.34 -0.59 1.18
CA ALA A 88 -1.68 -0.48 2.48
C ALA A 88 -1.70 -1.82 3.22
N GLY A 89 -0.93 -2.78 2.75
CA GLY A 89 -0.98 -4.17 3.22
C GLY A 89 -2.21 -4.91 2.72
N PHE A 90 -2.61 -4.67 1.47
CA PHE A 90 -3.70 -5.37 0.80
C PHE A 90 -3.16 -6.64 0.14
N LEU A 91 -3.64 -7.80 0.59
CA LEU A 91 -3.08 -9.10 0.21
C LEU A 91 -3.81 -9.79 -0.97
N VAL A 92 -4.78 -9.12 -1.56
CA VAL A 92 -5.45 -9.60 -2.76
C VAL A 92 -4.79 -8.99 -3.98
N LYS A 93 -4.48 -9.83 -4.98
CA LYS A 93 -3.94 -9.35 -6.25
C LYS A 93 -4.95 -8.42 -6.92
N ILE A 94 -4.51 -7.23 -7.30
CA ILE A 94 -5.32 -6.26 -8.03
C ILE A 94 -5.65 -6.80 -9.42
N PRO A 95 -6.94 -6.76 -9.82
CA PRO A 95 -7.34 -7.16 -11.17
C PRO A 95 -6.70 -6.28 -12.25
N GLU A 96 -6.39 -6.86 -13.41
CA GLU A 96 -5.85 -6.12 -14.55
C GLU A 96 -6.80 -4.99 -14.98
N ALA A 97 -8.10 -5.26 -15.02
CA ALA A 97 -9.12 -4.26 -15.31
C ALA A 97 -9.11 -3.05 -14.35
N MET A 98 -8.66 -3.23 -13.10
CA MET A 98 -8.44 -2.13 -12.16
C MET A 98 -7.25 -1.26 -12.59
N VAL A 99 -6.14 -1.89 -13.00
CA VAL A 99 -4.95 -1.16 -13.46
C VAL A 99 -5.27 -0.36 -14.72
N GLU A 100 -6.04 -0.95 -15.63
CA GLU A 100 -6.51 -0.27 -16.85
C GLU A 100 -7.47 0.89 -16.57
N ALA A 101 -8.37 0.74 -15.58
CA ALA A 101 -9.33 1.78 -15.22
C ALA A 101 -8.70 2.94 -14.43
N PHE A 102 -7.61 2.69 -13.73
CA PHE A 102 -6.91 3.67 -12.88
C PHE A 102 -5.42 3.78 -13.26
N PRO A 103 -5.07 4.08 -14.53
CA PRO A 103 -3.67 4.11 -14.98
C PRO A 103 -2.87 5.17 -14.24
N GLY A 104 -1.74 4.77 -13.63
CA GLY A 104 -0.90 5.68 -12.85
C GLY A 104 -1.55 6.22 -11.57
N ARG A 105 -2.67 5.63 -11.14
CA ARG A 105 -3.44 6.06 -9.96
C ARG A 105 -3.57 4.97 -8.89
N ILE A 106 -2.71 3.97 -8.89
CA ILE A 106 -2.64 2.95 -7.85
C ILE A 106 -1.20 2.89 -7.35
N ILE A 107 -1.01 3.01 -6.04
CA ILE A 107 0.29 2.83 -5.41
C ILE A 107 0.24 1.70 -4.38
N ASN A 108 1.39 1.06 -4.17
CA ASN A 108 1.55 0.00 -3.18
C ASN A 108 2.76 0.27 -2.29
N ILE A 109 2.64 -0.12 -1.01
CA ILE A 109 3.78 -0.24 -0.09
C ILE A 109 4.19 -1.70 0.02
N HIS A 110 5.44 -2.01 -0.33
CA HIS A 110 6.00 -3.34 -0.25
C HIS A 110 7.14 -3.38 0.78
N PRO A 111 7.17 -4.35 1.72
CA PRO A 111 8.11 -4.35 2.85
C PRO A 111 9.49 -4.91 2.48
N SER A 112 10.02 -4.56 1.32
CA SER A 112 11.40 -4.83 0.90
C SER A 112 11.94 -3.74 -0.02
N LEU A 113 13.23 -3.79 -0.29
CA LEU A 113 13.88 -2.99 -1.34
C LEU A 113 13.73 -3.71 -2.69
N ILE A 114 12.68 -3.39 -3.45
CA ILE A 114 12.46 -3.94 -4.79
C ILE A 114 13.71 -3.65 -5.66
N PRO A 115 14.22 -4.62 -6.45
CA PRO A 115 13.59 -5.88 -6.85
C PRO A 115 13.88 -7.10 -5.96
N SER A 116 14.43 -6.93 -4.77
CA SER A 116 14.71 -8.04 -3.85
C SER A 116 13.48 -8.40 -3.03
N PHE A 117 13.25 -9.69 -2.78
CA PHE A 117 12.18 -10.23 -1.93
C PHE A 117 10.79 -9.66 -2.25
N CYS A 118 10.45 -9.60 -3.55
CA CYS A 118 9.17 -9.15 -4.07
C CYS A 118 8.58 -10.15 -5.07
N GLY A 119 7.37 -9.89 -5.57
CA GLY A 119 6.69 -10.76 -6.51
C GLY A 119 5.99 -11.97 -5.84
N VAL A 120 5.76 -13.02 -6.63
CA VAL A 120 4.97 -14.18 -6.19
C VAL A 120 5.59 -14.85 -4.95
N GLY A 121 4.79 -14.99 -3.89
CA GLY A 121 5.19 -15.66 -2.65
C GLY A 121 5.78 -14.71 -1.58
N TYR A 122 6.16 -13.50 -1.93
CA TYR A 122 6.69 -12.51 -0.98
C TYR A 122 5.60 -11.50 -0.55
N TYR A 123 5.00 -11.74 0.60
CA TYR A 123 4.01 -10.84 1.20
C TYR A 123 4.00 -10.97 2.73
N GLY A 124 3.65 -9.90 3.42
CA GLY A 124 3.54 -9.87 4.87
C GLY A 124 4.81 -10.41 5.56
N LEU A 125 4.65 -11.34 6.50
CA LEU A 125 5.77 -11.88 7.28
C LEU A 125 6.77 -12.69 6.43
N LYS A 126 6.29 -13.29 5.31
CA LYS A 126 7.15 -14.11 4.41
C LYS A 126 8.30 -13.33 3.79
N VAL A 127 8.14 -12.02 3.60
CA VAL A 127 9.23 -11.16 3.11
C VAL A 127 10.37 -11.16 4.12
N HIS A 128 10.08 -10.94 5.40
CA HIS A 128 11.07 -10.85 6.46
C HIS A 128 11.70 -12.23 6.78
N GLU A 129 10.92 -13.30 6.66
CA GLU A 129 11.43 -14.68 6.74
C GLU A 129 12.45 -14.94 5.60
N GLY A 130 12.14 -14.53 4.37
CA GLY A 130 13.04 -14.65 3.24
C GLY A 130 14.33 -13.82 3.40
N VAL A 131 14.21 -12.58 3.90
CA VAL A 131 15.33 -11.69 4.22
C VAL A 131 16.29 -12.35 5.23
N LEU A 132 15.75 -12.88 6.33
CA LEU A 132 16.53 -13.54 7.37
C LEU A 132 17.16 -14.84 6.88
N ALA A 133 16.40 -15.67 6.16
CA ALA A 133 16.88 -16.93 5.61
C ALA A 133 18.05 -16.73 4.63
N ARG A 134 18.01 -15.64 3.84
CA ARG A 134 19.09 -15.30 2.90
C ARG A 134 20.32 -14.70 3.60
N GLY A 135 20.14 -14.18 4.81
CA GLY A 135 21.23 -13.57 5.61
C GLY A 135 21.68 -12.20 5.09
N VAL A 136 20.82 -11.46 4.38
CA VAL A 136 21.14 -10.08 3.97
C VAL A 136 21.29 -9.16 5.18
N LYS A 137 22.04 -8.09 5.03
CA LYS A 137 22.35 -7.16 6.13
C LYS A 137 21.50 -5.90 6.09
N VAL A 138 20.89 -5.62 4.94
CA VAL A 138 20.03 -4.46 4.71
C VAL A 138 18.77 -4.91 3.99
N THR A 139 17.62 -4.47 4.48
CA THR A 139 16.31 -4.59 3.85
C THR A 139 15.64 -3.21 3.83
N GLY A 140 14.34 -3.12 3.76
CA GLY A 140 13.63 -1.84 3.83
C GLY A 140 12.22 -1.93 3.30
N ALA A 141 11.73 -0.81 2.77
CA ALA A 141 10.42 -0.73 2.14
C ALA A 141 10.49 0.07 0.83
N THR A 142 9.54 -0.21 -0.05
CA THR A 142 9.38 0.46 -1.36
C THR A 142 7.93 0.90 -1.53
N VAL A 143 7.72 2.18 -1.87
CA VAL A 143 6.45 2.65 -2.46
C VAL A 143 6.64 2.73 -3.97
N HIS A 144 5.72 2.12 -4.71
CA HIS A 144 5.77 2.10 -6.17
C HIS A 144 4.36 2.24 -6.77
N PHE A 145 4.27 2.67 -8.01
CA PHE A 145 3.05 2.55 -8.79
C PHE A 145 2.75 1.09 -9.10
N VAL A 146 1.48 0.74 -9.18
CA VAL A 146 1.04 -0.60 -9.59
C VAL A 146 0.80 -0.59 -11.10
N ASP A 147 1.41 -1.56 -11.77
CA ASP A 147 1.22 -1.88 -13.19
C ASP A 147 0.63 -3.29 -13.38
N GLY A 148 0.67 -3.83 -14.58
CA GLY A 148 0.17 -5.18 -14.87
C GLY A 148 1.01 -6.32 -14.26
N GLY A 149 2.24 -6.06 -13.81
CA GLY A 149 3.10 -7.02 -13.15
C GLY A 149 2.90 -7.05 -11.63
N MET A 150 3.62 -7.95 -10.96
CA MET A 150 3.62 -8.01 -9.50
C MET A 150 4.89 -7.35 -8.97
N ASP A 151 4.71 -6.21 -8.29
CA ASP A 151 5.76 -5.36 -7.73
C ASP A 151 6.78 -4.85 -8.78
N THR A 152 6.32 -4.58 -10.02
CA THR A 152 7.18 -4.21 -11.16
C THR A 152 7.07 -2.75 -11.57
N GLY A 153 6.07 -2.03 -11.10
CA GLY A 153 5.82 -0.65 -11.49
C GLY A 153 6.86 0.36 -10.99
N PRO A 154 6.82 1.58 -11.52
CA PRO A 154 7.79 2.65 -11.22
C PRO A 154 7.90 2.93 -9.73
N ILE A 155 9.14 2.92 -9.21
CA ILE A 155 9.45 3.15 -7.80
C ILE A 155 9.35 4.64 -7.49
N ILE A 156 8.60 4.98 -6.42
CA ILE A 156 8.43 6.36 -5.93
C ILE A 156 9.47 6.67 -4.86
N PHE A 157 9.46 5.87 -3.79
CA PHE A 157 10.42 6.00 -2.69
C PHE A 157 10.88 4.64 -2.19
N GLN A 158 12.14 4.60 -1.75
CA GLN A 158 12.69 3.47 -1.02
C GLN A 158 13.39 3.97 0.24
N LYS A 159 13.34 3.16 1.30
CA LYS A 159 14.07 3.43 2.54
C LYS A 159 14.67 2.15 3.07
N ALA A 160 16.00 2.18 3.27
CA ALA A 160 16.77 1.07 3.79
C ALA A 160 16.64 0.97 5.33
N VAL A 161 16.68 -0.28 5.82
CA VAL A 161 16.63 -0.65 7.24
C VAL A 161 17.64 -1.76 7.50
N ASP A 162 18.39 -1.64 8.57
CA ASP A 162 19.39 -2.63 8.96
C ASP A 162 18.75 -3.92 9.50
N VAL A 163 19.29 -5.07 9.08
CA VAL A 163 18.99 -6.38 9.65
C VAL A 163 19.96 -6.70 10.76
N LYS A 164 19.45 -6.86 11.99
CA LYS A 164 20.27 -7.15 13.17
C LYS A 164 20.46 -8.66 13.36
N GLN A 165 21.56 -9.05 13.96
CA GLN A 165 21.97 -10.46 14.06
C GLN A 165 20.95 -11.39 14.72
N ASN A 166 20.17 -10.89 15.68
CA ASN A 166 19.22 -11.67 16.46
C ASN A 166 17.75 -11.36 16.10
N ASP A 167 17.52 -10.77 14.93
CA ASP A 167 16.15 -10.48 14.49
C ASP A 167 15.35 -11.76 14.28
N THR A 168 14.13 -11.74 14.77
CA THR A 168 13.06 -12.62 14.29
C THR A 168 12.31 -11.92 13.17
N ALA A 169 11.58 -12.66 12.36
CA ALA A 169 10.79 -12.07 11.28
C ALA A 169 9.79 -11.00 11.78
N LYS A 170 9.20 -11.21 12.96
CA LYS A 170 8.29 -10.23 13.59
C LYS A 170 9.00 -8.97 14.05
N VAL A 171 10.19 -9.10 14.65
CA VAL A 171 10.99 -7.95 15.09
C VAL A 171 11.45 -7.12 13.90
N LEU A 172 11.91 -7.79 12.83
CA LEU A 172 12.32 -7.13 11.61
C LEU A 172 11.13 -6.45 10.92
N GLN A 173 9.97 -7.12 10.84
CA GLN A 173 8.73 -6.54 10.31
C GLN A 173 8.37 -5.25 11.04
N GLN A 174 8.34 -5.27 12.37
CA GLN A 174 8.02 -4.08 13.16
C GLN A 174 9.00 -2.94 12.87
N ARG A 175 10.30 -3.22 12.82
CA ARG A 175 11.31 -2.22 12.49
C ARG A 175 11.14 -1.66 11.09
N VAL A 176 10.87 -2.49 10.08
CA VAL A 176 10.62 -2.02 8.71
C VAL A 176 9.37 -1.13 8.66
N MET A 177 8.31 -1.48 9.38
CA MET A 177 7.13 -0.62 9.49
C MET A 177 7.49 0.75 10.10
N GLU A 178 8.17 0.77 11.25
CA GLU A 178 8.49 2.00 12.00
C GLU A 178 9.53 2.87 11.29
N GLU A 179 10.61 2.26 10.80
CA GLU A 179 11.75 2.99 10.25
C GLU A 179 11.61 3.29 8.75
N ALA A 180 10.68 2.62 8.02
CA ALA A 180 10.53 2.80 6.59
C ALA A 180 9.08 3.02 6.14
N GLU A 181 8.16 2.05 6.32
CA GLU A 181 6.84 2.09 5.69
C GLU A 181 6.04 3.31 6.13
N TRP A 182 5.95 3.58 7.44
CA TRP A 182 5.17 4.70 8.00
C TRP A 182 5.77 6.08 7.70
N LEU A 183 6.97 6.11 7.14
CA LEU A 183 7.63 7.34 6.71
C LEU A 183 7.46 7.60 5.21
N ILE A 184 7.70 6.56 4.38
CA ILE A 184 7.74 6.76 2.93
C ILE A 184 6.37 6.71 2.27
N LEU A 185 5.38 5.99 2.86
CA LEU A 185 4.03 5.95 2.30
C LEU A 185 3.31 7.30 2.46
N PRO A 186 3.28 7.95 3.64
CA PRO A 186 2.77 9.31 3.79
C PRO A 186 3.48 10.31 2.86
N LYS A 187 4.82 10.23 2.77
CA LYS A 187 5.61 11.10 1.89
C LYS A 187 5.24 10.94 0.41
N ALA A 188 4.96 9.70 -0.04
CA ALA A 188 4.55 9.45 -1.42
C ALA A 188 3.17 10.04 -1.72
N ILE A 189 2.22 9.86 -0.80
CA ILE A 189 0.87 10.43 -0.94
C ILE A 189 0.94 11.95 -0.99
N ASP A 190 1.68 12.58 -0.10
CA ASP A 190 1.84 14.04 -0.06
C ASP A 190 2.51 14.57 -1.34
N ALA A 191 3.52 13.88 -1.85
CA ALA A 191 4.18 14.26 -3.09
C ALA A 191 3.24 14.18 -4.31
N ILE A 192 2.38 13.14 -4.37
CA ILE A 192 1.35 13.01 -5.42
C ILE A 192 0.30 14.11 -5.26
N ALA A 193 -0.20 14.35 -4.06
CA ALA A 193 -1.25 15.34 -3.78
C ALA A 193 -0.84 16.77 -4.16
N ASN A 194 0.46 17.05 -4.14
CA ASN A 194 1.02 18.37 -4.45
C ASN A 194 1.67 18.42 -5.85
N GLY A 195 1.42 17.44 -6.72
CA GLY A 195 1.90 17.43 -8.11
C GLY A 195 3.42 17.34 -8.25
N ARG A 196 4.12 16.83 -7.22
CA ARG A 196 5.59 16.73 -7.19
C ARG A 196 6.13 15.42 -7.78
N ILE A 197 5.25 14.64 -8.42
CA ILE A 197 5.61 13.36 -9.06
C ILE A 197 5.12 13.35 -10.49
N SER A 198 6.02 12.98 -11.40
CA SER A 198 5.71 12.61 -12.77
C SER A 198 6.40 11.28 -13.12
N VAL A 199 5.93 10.62 -14.16
CA VAL A 199 6.54 9.38 -14.66
C VAL A 199 6.96 9.60 -16.11
N ALA A 200 8.23 9.36 -16.41
CA ALA A 200 8.78 9.37 -17.76
C ALA A 200 9.71 8.18 -17.97
N ASP A 201 9.61 7.52 -19.10
CA ASP A 201 10.41 6.34 -19.48
C ASP A 201 10.39 5.25 -18.37
N GLY A 202 9.23 5.02 -17.75
CA GLY A 202 9.07 4.03 -16.68
C GLY A 202 9.74 4.39 -15.35
N LYS A 203 10.19 5.62 -15.18
CA LYS A 203 10.84 6.12 -13.96
C LYS A 203 10.09 7.29 -13.37
N VAL A 204 10.05 7.33 -12.05
CA VAL A 204 9.50 8.48 -11.32
C VAL A 204 10.51 9.61 -11.30
N ILE A 205 10.04 10.81 -11.63
CA ILE A 205 10.75 12.07 -11.51
C ILE A 205 10.10 12.86 -10.39
N LEU A 206 10.91 13.24 -9.39
CA LEU A 206 10.48 14.11 -8.31
C LEU A 206 10.82 15.57 -8.69
N THR A 207 9.83 16.44 -8.58
CA THR A 207 10.03 17.90 -8.65
C THR A 207 10.00 18.48 -7.25
N GLU A 208 10.88 19.44 -7.00
CA GLU A 208 10.97 20.16 -5.71
C GLU A 208 9.75 21.06 -5.46
#